data_94192790b34e9dcff92e56e807c4dca6
#
_entry.id   94192790b34e9dcff92e56e807c4dca6
#
_cell.length_a   1.000
_cell.length_b   1.000
_cell.length_c   1.000
_cell.angle_alpha   90.00
_cell.angle_beta   90.00
_cell.angle_gamma   90.00
#
_symmetry.space_group_name_H-M   'P 1'
#
loop_
_entity.id
_entity.type
_entity.pdbx_description
1 polymer ?
#
loop_
_entity_poly.entity_id
_entity_poly.type
_entity_poly.pdbx_seq_one_letter_code
_entity_poly.pdbx_strand_id
1 'polypeptide(L)'
;MAQVNLTPLSAVVDEVWGEKGTPRRDAMEKQLKDEVNSYRLGAAMREARLAQNLTQDELGRRIGVQRSQICRLESGRSPMTLPVICRVFRALGIPTATLDLGMAGKITLW
;
A
#
# COMPACT_ATOMS: atom_id res chain seq x y z
N MET A 1 -22.44 -17.44 3.54
CA MET A 1 -21.05 -17.38 3.10
C MET A 1 -20.37 -18.69 3.40
N ALA A 2 -19.95 -19.36 2.41
CA ALA A 2 -19.07 -20.48 2.65
C ALA A 2 -17.81 -19.93 3.29
N GLN A 3 -17.65 -20.20 4.55
CA GLN A 3 -16.39 -19.91 5.16
C GLN A 3 -15.36 -20.83 4.54
N VAL A 4 -14.43 -20.23 3.80
CA VAL A 4 -13.31 -21.00 3.29
C VAL A 4 -12.58 -21.60 4.49
N ASN A 5 -12.37 -22.88 4.44
CA ASN A 5 -11.62 -23.55 5.50
C ASN A 5 -10.15 -23.11 5.40
N LEU A 6 -9.78 -22.13 6.20
CA LEU A 6 -8.43 -21.57 6.20
C LEU A 6 -7.46 -22.39 7.05
N THR A 7 -7.96 -23.39 7.79
CA THR A 7 -7.13 -24.22 8.66
C THR A 7 -5.98 -24.90 7.91
N PRO A 8 -6.23 -25.55 6.76
CA PRO A 8 -5.13 -26.14 6.00
C PRO A 8 -4.09 -25.13 5.51
N LEU A 9 -4.57 -23.93 5.12
CA LEU A 9 -3.66 -22.88 4.68
C LEU A 9 -2.84 -22.35 5.86
N SER A 10 -3.47 -22.13 7.00
CA SER A 10 -2.76 -21.71 8.22
C SER A 10 -1.70 -22.72 8.64
N ALA A 11 -2.02 -24.00 8.58
CA ALA A 11 -1.08 -25.07 8.91
C ALA A 11 0.11 -25.06 7.96
N VAL A 12 -0.12 -24.88 6.65
CA VAL A 12 0.94 -24.81 5.65
C VAL A 12 1.81 -23.57 5.88
N VAL A 13 1.19 -22.44 6.19
CA VAL A 13 1.93 -21.21 6.48
C VAL A 13 2.79 -21.37 7.72
N ASP A 14 2.28 -21.99 8.78
CA ASP A 14 3.05 -22.25 10.01
C ASP A 14 4.23 -23.20 9.75
N GLU A 15 4.02 -24.17 8.88
CA GLU A 15 5.06 -25.13 8.51
C GLU A 15 6.20 -24.48 7.72
N VAL A 16 5.86 -23.60 6.78
CA VAL A 16 6.84 -22.92 5.91
C VAL A 16 7.50 -21.75 6.61
N TRP A 17 6.72 -20.93 7.33
CA TRP A 17 7.18 -19.67 7.92
C TRP A 17 7.56 -19.80 9.40
N GLY A 18 7.23 -20.92 10.03
CA GLY A 18 7.40 -21.12 11.47
C GLY A 18 6.14 -20.78 12.23
N GLU A 19 6.16 -21.09 13.53
CA GLU A 19 5.02 -20.86 14.42
C GLU A 19 4.82 -19.38 14.70
N LYS A 20 3.57 -18.99 14.97
CA LYS A 20 3.25 -17.63 15.39
C LYS A 20 4.02 -17.27 16.66
N GLY A 21 4.47 -16.02 16.71
CA GLY A 21 5.23 -15.51 17.82
C GLY A 21 6.75 -15.74 17.71
N THR A 22 7.22 -16.46 16.69
CA THR A 22 8.65 -16.56 16.41
C THR A 22 9.11 -15.34 15.64
N PRO A 23 10.34 -14.85 15.85
CA PRO A 23 10.84 -13.69 15.10
C PRO A 23 10.81 -13.87 13.59
N ARG A 24 11.08 -15.07 13.11
CA ARG A 24 11.03 -15.38 11.68
C ARG A 24 9.62 -15.24 11.13
N ARG A 25 8.62 -15.77 11.82
CA ARG A 25 7.23 -15.69 11.40
C ARG A 25 6.73 -14.26 11.40
N ASP A 26 7.05 -13.51 12.46
CA ASP A 26 6.64 -12.10 12.58
C ASP A 26 7.25 -11.25 11.48
N ALA A 27 8.51 -11.46 11.14
CA ALA A 27 9.17 -10.76 10.04
C ALA A 27 8.50 -11.04 8.70
N MET A 28 8.14 -12.30 8.44
CA MET A 28 7.46 -12.68 7.20
C MET A 28 6.05 -12.13 7.12
N GLU A 29 5.30 -12.15 8.20
CA GLU A 29 3.94 -11.58 8.24
C GLU A 29 3.98 -10.07 8.00
N LYS A 30 4.95 -9.38 8.60
CA LYS A 30 5.14 -7.94 8.39
C LYS A 30 5.45 -7.64 6.93
N GLN A 31 6.39 -8.37 6.34
CA GLN A 31 6.75 -8.19 4.94
C GLN A 31 5.55 -8.37 4.02
N LEU A 32 4.76 -9.42 4.26
CA LEU A 32 3.56 -9.68 3.46
C LEU A 32 2.55 -8.55 3.59
N LYS A 33 2.32 -8.03 4.80
CA LYS A 33 1.42 -6.89 5.01
C LYS A 33 1.92 -5.64 4.29
N ASP A 34 3.20 -5.36 4.37
CA ASP A 34 3.80 -4.19 3.72
C ASP A 34 3.63 -4.28 2.20
N GLU A 35 3.84 -5.45 1.62
CA GLU A 35 3.63 -5.68 0.19
C GLU A 35 2.16 -5.52 -0.22
N VAL A 36 1.23 -6.06 0.56
CA VAL A 36 -0.20 -5.91 0.30
C VAL A 36 -0.63 -4.46 0.39
N ASN A 37 -0.15 -3.74 1.40
CA ASN A 37 -0.47 -2.32 1.56
C ASN A 37 0.10 -1.48 0.41
N SER A 38 1.31 -1.77 -0.03
CA SER A 38 1.92 -1.10 -1.18
C SER A 38 1.12 -1.32 -2.45
N TYR A 39 0.62 -2.54 -2.66
CA TYR A 39 -0.23 -2.86 -3.80
C TYR A 39 -1.54 -2.08 -3.75
N ARG A 40 -2.20 -2.04 -2.61
CA ARG A 40 -3.47 -1.31 -2.44
C ARG A 40 -3.30 0.19 -2.63
N LEU A 41 -2.25 0.75 -2.07
CA LEU A 41 -1.93 2.17 -2.25
C LEU A 41 -1.62 2.49 -3.71
N GLY A 42 -0.88 1.62 -4.38
CA GLY A 42 -0.58 1.77 -5.79
C GLY A 42 -1.83 1.73 -6.66
N ALA A 43 -2.75 0.82 -6.36
CA ALA A 43 -4.03 0.71 -7.05
C ALA A 43 -4.88 1.97 -6.86
N ALA A 44 -4.96 2.49 -5.64
CA ALA A 44 -5.69 3.72 -5.34
C ALA A 44 -5.09 4.93 -6.08
N MET A 45 -3.77 5.01 -6.13
CA MET A 45 -3.06 6.04 -6.88
C MET A 45 -3.39 5.99 -8.37
N ARG A 46 -3.38 4.79 -8.93
CA ARG A 46 -3.71 4.59 -10.34
C ARG A 46 -5.15 5.00 -10.65
N GLU A 47 -6.10 4.59 -9.82
CA GLU A 47 -7.49 4.95 -10.00
C GLU A 47 -7.71 6.47 -9.94
N ALA A 48 -7.10 7.13 -8.97
CA ALA A 48 -7.18 8.58 -8.84
C ALA A 48 -6.55 9.29 -10.05
N ARG A 49 -5.43 8.77 -10.55
CA ARG A 49 -4.79 9.31 -11.75
C ARG A 49 -5.69 9.18 -12.98
N LEU A 50 -6.24 8.00 -13.19
CA LEU A 50 -7.10 7.73 -14.33
C LEU A 50 -8.40 8.54 -14.28
N ALA A 51 -8.94 8.76 -13.09
CA ALA A 51 -10.13 9.59 -12.91
C ALA A 51 -9.92 11.03 -13.35
N GLN A 52 -8.68 11.50 -13.35
CA GLN A 52 -8.31 12.85 -13.81
C GLN A 52 -7.75 12.88 -15.22
N ASN A 53 -7.77 11.75 -15.93
CA ASN A 53 -7.24 11.62 -17.28
C ASN A 53 -5.73 11.99 -17.36
N LEU A 54 -4.98 11.70 -16.30
CA LEU A 54 -3.54 11.93 -16.28
C LEU A 54 -2.79 10.69 -16.72
N THR A 55 -1.72 10.90 -17.48
CA THR A 55 -0.77 9.84 -17.78
C THR A 55 0.21 9.68 -16.63
N GLN A 56 0.91 8.56 -16.59
CA GLN A 56 1.99 8.34 -15.61
C GLN A 56 3.08 9.41 -15.74
N ASP A 57 3.41 9.81 -16.96
CA ASP A 57 4.40 10.84 -17.22
C ASP A 57 3.96 12.20 -16.70
N GLU A 58 2.70 12.56 -16.91
CA GLU A 58 2.14 13.82 -16.40
C GLU A 58 2.16 13.88 -14.87
N LEU A 59 1.76 12.78 -14.21
CA LEU A 59 1.81 12.71 -12.76
C LEU A 59 3.26 12.79 -12.26
N GLY A 60 4.17 12.10 -12.93
CA GLY A 60 5.58 12.16 -12.60
C GLY A 60 6.13 13.58 -12.65
N ARG A 61 5.75 14.34 -13.66
CA ARG A 61 6.15 15.75 -13.79
C ARG A 61 5.61 16.61 -12.65
N ARG A 62 4.39 16.36 -12.20
CA ARG A 62 3.79 17.12 -11.10
C ARG A 62 4.54 16.96 -9.78
N ILE A 63 5.05 15.76 -9.53
CA ILE A 63 5.74 15.46 -8.27
C ILE A 63 7.25 15.38 -8.40
N GLY A 64 7.78 15.61 -9.60
CA GLY A 64 9.22 15.67 -9.83
C GLY A 64 9.91 14.32 -9.87
N VAL A 65 9.22 13.27 -10.33
CA VAL A 65 9.78 11.92 -10.48
C VAL A 65 9.60 11.42 -11.91
N GLN A 66 10.35 10.41 -12.28
CA GLN A 66 10.26 9.81 -13.60
C GLN A 66 9.04 8.88 -13.71
N ARG A 67 8.57 8.68 -14.93
CA ARG A 67 7.47 7.75 -15.23
C ARG A 67 7.73 6.35 -14.67
N SER A 68 8.96 5.86 -14.74
CA SER A 68 9.31 4.54 -14.22
C SER A 68 9.04 4.43 -12.74
N GLN A 69 9.25 5.49 -11.98
CA GLN A 69 8.97 5.52 -10.55
C GLN A 69 7.45 5.49 -10.29
N ILE A 70 6.67 6.22 -11.07
CA ILE A 70 5.21 6.16 -10.98
C ILE A 70 4.72 4.75 -11.28
N CYS A 71 5.25 4.11 -12.31
CA CYS A 71 4.91 2.73 -12.65
C CYS A 71 5.18 1.77 -11.48
N ARG A 72 6.32 1.89 -10.83
CA ARG A 72 6.67 1.06 -9.67
C ARG A 72 5.75 1.29 -8.49
N LEU A 73 5.40 2.54 -8.21
CA LEU A 73 4.49 2.87 -7.12
C LEU A 73 3.09 2.31 -7.38
N GLU A 74 2.58 2.46 -8.60
CA GLU A 74 1.26 1.95 -8.97
C GLU A 74 1.17 0.43 -8.98
N SER A 75 2.26 -0.24 -9.27
CA SER A 75 2.30 -1.72 -9.27
C SER A 75 2.62 -2.33 -7.90
N GLY A 76 2.90 -1.51 -6.90
CA GLY A 76 3.27 -1.98 -5.57
C GLY A 76 4.70 -2.48 -5.45
N ARG A 77 5.54 -2.26 -6.46
CA ARG A 77 6.95 -2.70 -6.45
C ARG A 77 7.84 -1.83 -5.58
N SER A 78 7.47 -0.57 -5.41
CA SER A 78 8.17 0.35 -4.51
C SER A 78 7.28 0.66 -3.31
N PRO A 79 7.83 0.69 -2.09
CA PRO A 79 7.05 1.06 -0.93
C PRO A 79 6.67 2.53 -0.98
N MET A 80 5.45 2.85 -0.55
CA MET A 80 5.01 4.22 -0.37
C MET A 80 5.20 4.63 1.08
N THR A 81 6.14 5.54 1.30
CA THR A 81 6.34 6.16 2.61
C THR A 81 5.31 7.28 2.82
N LEU A 82 5.10 7.71 4.05
CA LEU A 82 4.17 8.80 4.33
C LEU A 82 4.47 10.08 3.53
N PRO A 83 5.72 10.54 3.41
CA PRO A 83 6.01 11.70 2.56
C PRO A 83 5.61 11.51 1.10
N VAL A 84 5.83 10.31 0.55
CA VAL A 84 5.46 9.99 -0.83
C VAL A 84 3.95 9.98 -0.98
N ILE A 85 3.22 9.36 -0.05
CA ILE A 85 1.76 9.34 -0.04
C ILE A 85 1.22 10.78 -0.06
N CYS A 86 1.73 11.63 0.80
CA CYS A 86 1.30 13.03 0.85
C CYS A 86 1.55 13.76 -0.48
N ARG A 87 2.73 13.61 -1.06
CA ARG A 87 3.09 14.27 -2.33
C ARG A 87 2.21 13.79 -3.48
N VAL A 88 2.06 12.48 -3.62
CA VAL A 88 1.32 11.87 -4.71
C VAL A 88 -0.16 12.25 -4.64
N PHE A 89 -0.79 12.03 -3.50
CA PHE A 89 -2.23 12.25 -3.38
C PHE A 89 -2.61 13.73 -3.36
N ARG A 90 -1.74 14.62 -2.87
CA ARG A 90 -1.93 16.06 -3.07
C ARG A 90 -1.88 16.44 -4.54
N ALA A 91 -0.91 15.93 -5.26
CA ALA A 91 -0.78 16.19 -6.70
C ALA A 91 -1.97 15.68 -7.49
N LEU A 92 -2.64 14.64 -6.98
CA LEU A 92 -3.87 14.11 -7.54
C LEU A 92 -5.12 14.88 -7.12
N GLY A 93 -4.96 15.99 -6.41
CA GLY A 93 -6.07 16.86 -6.06
C GLY A 93 -6.97 16.34 -4.93
N ILE A 94 -6.49 15.38 -4.16
CA ILE A 94 -7.23 14.90 -2.99
C ILE A 94 -7.11 15.95 -1.89
N PRO A 95 -8.25 16.55 -1.46
CA PRO A 95 -8.19 17.73 -0.59
C PRO A 95 -7.74 17.44 0.83
N THR A 96 -7.96 16.22 1.31
CA THR A 96 -7.59 15.84 2.66
C THR A 96 -7.39 14.33 2.74
N ALA A 97 -6.55 13.91 3.66
CA ALA A 97 -6.38 12.52 3.99
C ALA A 97 -6.22 12.34 5.49
N THR A 98 -6.78 11.27 6.01
CA THR A 98 -6.69 10.92 7.41
C THR A 98 -6.07 9.55 7.59
N LEU A 99 -5.27 9.41 8.64
CA LEU A 99 -4.73 8.13 9.07
C LEU A 99 -5.51 7.67 10.29
N ASP A 100 -6.14 6.51 10.17
CA ASP A 100 -6.89 5.91 11.27
C ASP A 100 -5.97 5.00 12.07
N LEU A 101 -5.72 5.37 13.31
CA LEU A 101 -4.88 4.59 14.22
C LEU A 101 -5.70 3.75 15.20
N GLY A 102 -6.95 3.50 14.90
CA GLY A 102 -7.82 2.70 15.75
C GLY A 102 -8.08 3.38 17.11
N MET A 103 -7.68 2.73 18.18
CA MET A 103 -7.90 3.26 19.54
C MET A 103 -7.17 4.57 19.80
N ALA A 104 -6.07 4.85 19.11
CA ALA A 104 -5.34 6.10 19.23
C ALA A 104 -6.00 7.27 18.51
N GLY A 105 -7.03 7.01 17.71
CA GLY A 105 -7.77 8.02 16.99
C GLY A 105 -7.31 8.22 15.56
N LYS A 106 -7.76 9.30 14.96
CA LYS A 106 -7.47 9.64 13.57
C LYS A 106 -6.56 10.86 13.51
N ILE A 107 -5.61 10.84 12.61
CA ILE A 107 -4.69 11.95 12.37
C ILE A 107 -4.91 12.46 10.95
N THR A 108 -5.11 13.76 10.80
CA THR A 108 -5.17 14.39 9.48
C THR A 108 -3.75 14.58 8.95
N LEU A 109 -3.48 14.06 7.75
CA LEU A 109 -2.16 14.16 7.14
C LEU A 109 -1.98 15.48 6.40
N TRP A 110 -3.05 16.00 5.78
CA TRP A 110 -3.09 17.34 5.19
C TRP A 110 -4.52 17.84 5.01
#